data_344cd19005ad0b6cb2387bee9a2a048d
#
_entry.id   344cd19005ad0b6cb2387bee9a2a048d
#
_cell.length_a   1.000
_cell.length_b   1.000
_cell.length_c   1.000
_cell.angle_alpha   90.00
_cell.angle_beta   90.00
_cell.angle_gamma   90.00
#
_symmetry.space_group_name_H-M   'P 1'
#
loop_
_entity.id
_entity.type
_entity.pdbx_description
1 polymer ?
#
loop_
_entity_poly.entity_id
_entity_poly.type
_entity_poly.pdbx_seq_one_letter_code
_entity_poly.pdbx_strand_id
1 'polypeptide(L)'
;MTSIPLCLPDSITPKQFLTKYWQKKPLLIKQGLPQLVDMFEPDDMIGLALEEDASARLLTQAASKKEGQAQWQLKKSPLSETDFENLPEQWTVLVQNLEQWSPELGQLWQAFDFIPQWQRDDIMVSYAP
;
A
#
# COMPACT_ATOMS: atom_id res chain seq x y z
N MET A 1 2.83 -14.13 -22.21
CA MET A 1 2.75 -13.17 -21.12
C MET A 1 2.09 -11.89 -21.60
N THR A 2 1.00 -11.53 -20.97
CA THR A 2 0.36 -10.24 -21.23
C THR A 2 1.13 -9.17 -20.47
N SER A 3 1.60 -8.14 -21.17
CA SER A 3 2.22 -6.99 -20.52
C SER A 3 1.14 -6.14 -19.84
N ILE A 4 1.45 -5.62 -18.66
CA ILE A 4 0.57 -4.72 -17.94
C ILE A 4 0.72 -3.32 -18.55
N PRO A 5 -0.37 -2.68 -18.97
CA PRO A 5 -0.28 -1.32 -19.53
C PRO A 5 0.14 -0.32 -18.46
N LEU A 6 0.69 0.81 -18.90
CA LEU A 6 1.02 1.90 -17.99
C LEU A 6 -0.25 2.41 -17.30
N CYS A 7 -0.09 2.85 -16.05
CA CYS A 7 -1.22 3.38 -15.28
C CYS A 7 -1.67 4.77 -15.74
N LEU A 8 -0.93 5.40 -16.65
CA LEU A 8 -1.29 6.72 -17.15
C LEU A 8 -2.50 6.67 -18.09
N PRO A 9 -3.38 7.68 -18.07
CA PRO A 9 -4.48 7.76 -19.02
C PRO A 9 -3.95 8.03 -20.43
N ASP A 10 -4.75 7.70 -21.45
CA ASP A 10 -4.34 7.89 -22.85
C ASP A 10 -4.01 9.34 -23.19
N SER A 11 -4.59 10.28 -22.46
CA SER A 11 -4.37 11.72 -22.68
C SER A 11 -3.02 12.22 -22.17
N ILE A 12 -2.28 11.41 -21.40
CA ILE A 12 -1.02 11.84 -20.78
C ILE A 12 0.07 10.84 -21.14
N THR A 13 1.10 11.32 -21.87
CA THR A 13 2.26 10.50 -22.18
C THR A 13 3.21 10.45 -20.98
N PRO A 14 4.11 9.45 -20.92
CA PRO A 14 5.17 9.43 -19.91
C PRO A 14 5.98 10.73 -19.84
N LYS A 15 6.32 11.29 -21.00
CA LYS A 15 7.06 12.54 -21.05
C LYS A 15 6.28 13.69 -20.45
N GLN A 16 4.97 13.78 -20.74
CA GLN A 16 4.11 14.81 -20.19
C GLN A 16 3.99 14.67 -18.67
N PHE A 17 3.85 13.43 -18.18
CA PHE A 17 3.81 13.19 -16.75
C PHE A 17 5.08 13.66 -16.06
N LEU A 18 6.24 13.26 -16.56
CA LEU A 18 7.53 13.61 -15.96
C LEU A 18 7.81 15.12 -16.02
N THR A 19 7.30 15.80 -17.05
CA THR A 19 7.51 17.24 -17.22
C THR A 19 6.56 18.08 -16.41
N LYS A 20 5.28 17.68 -16.34
CA LYS A 20 4.21 18.52 -15.78
C LYS A 20 3.81 18.15 -14.36
N TYR A 21 3.90 16.86 -14.00
CA TYR A 21 3.36 16.33 -12.75
C TYR A 21 4.43 15.87 -11.77
N TRP A 22 5.40 15.10 -12.26
CA TRP A 22 6.42 14.49 -11.40
C TRP A 22 7.14 15.54 -10.56
N GLN A 23 7.05 15.38 -9.23
CA GLN A 23 7.65 16.30 -8.26
C GLN A 23 7.15 17.75 -8.36
N LYS A 24 6.00 17.97 -8.99
CA LYS A 24 5.42 19.30 -9.18
C LYS A 24 4.00 19.39 -8.68
N LYS A 25 3.14 18.45 -9.04
CA LYS A 25 1.74 18.47 -8.63
C LYS A 25 1.15 17.07 -8.68
N PRO A 26 0.10 16.81 -7.89
CA PRO A 26 -0.55 15.50 -7.92
C PRO A 26 -1.34 15.28 -9.20
N LEU A 27 -1.52 14.00 -9.53
CA LEU A 27 -2.35 13.57 -10.66
C LEU A 27 -3.25 12.43 -10.17
N LEU A 28 -4.55 12.62 -10.28
CA LEU A 28 -5.51 11.55 -10.00
C LEU A 28 -5.79 10.78 -11.29
N ILE A 29 -5.56 9.48 -11.27
CA ILE A 29 -5.83 8.60 -12.40
C ILE A 29 -6.92 7.62 -11.98
N LYS A 30 -8.15 7.85 -12.45
CA LYS A 30 -9.26 6.95 -12.14
C LYS A 30 -9.06 5.64 -12.88
N GLN A 31 -9.28 4.53 -12.18
CA GLN A 31 -9.13 3.18 -12.73
C GLN A 31 -7.77 2.93 -13.36
N GLY A 32 -6.72 3.57 -12.82
CA GLY A 32 -5.38 3.44 -13.36
C GLY A 32 -4.76 2.06 -13.18
N LEU A 33 -5.20 1.31 -12.17
CA LEU A 33 -4.72 -0.04 -11.88
C LEU A 33 -5.92 -0.98 -11.66
N PRO A 34 -6.70 -1.28 -12.72
CA PRO A 34 -7.91 -2.09 -12.57
C PRO A 34 -7.62 -3.51 -12.07
N GLN A 35 -6.42 -4.03 -12.31
CA GLN A 35 -6.03 -5.36 -11.87
C GLN A 35 -5.88 -5.47 -10.35
N LEU A 36 -5.85 -4.36 -9.63
CA LEU A 36 -5.81 -4.38 -8.16
C LEU A 36 -7.15 -4.74 -7.53
N VAL A 37 -8.24 -4.57 -8.28
CA VAL A 37 -9.56 -4.92 -7.77
C VAL A 37 -9.59 -6.42 -7.51
N ASP A 38 -10.02 -6.81 -6.31
CA ASP A 38 -10.11 -8.20 -5.86
C ASP A 38 -8.78 -8.95 -5.76
N MET A 39 -7.64 -8.24 -5.78
CA MET A 39 -6.34 -8.89 -5.63
C MET A 39 -6.08 -9.35 -4.19
N PHE A 40 -6.62 -8.64 -3.19
CA PHE A 40 -6.44 -8.96 -1.79
C PHE A 40 -7.75 -8.93 -1.02
N GLU A 41 -7.92 -9.91 -0.15
CA GLU A 41 -8.94 -9.88 0.89
C GLU A 41 -8.32 -9.37 2.20
N PRO A 42 -9.14 -8.83 3.13
CA PRO A 42 -8.62 -8.37 4.42
C PRO A 42 -7.86 -9.44 5.19
N ASP A 43 -8.34 -10.69 5.13
CA ASP A 43 -7.68 -11.80 5.83
C ASP A 43 -6.30 -12.09 5.25
N ASP A 44 -6.10 -11.88 3.96
CA ASP A 44 -4.79 -12.05 3.32
C ASP A 44 -3.79 -11.05 3.89
N MET A 45 -4.22 -9.83 4.13
CA MET A 45 -3.37 -8.79 4.68
C MET A 45 -2.95 -9.11 6.11
N ILE A 46 -3.89 -9.58 6.92
CA ILE A 46 -3.60 -9.97 8.29
C ILE A 46 -2.68 -11.18 8.29
N GLY A 47 -2.94 -12.16 7.43
CA GLY A 47 -2.09 -13.34 7.29
C GLY A 47 -0.66 -12.99 6.93
N LEU A 48 -0.45 -12.07 5.99
CA LEU A 48 0.88 -11.61 5.63
C LEU A 48 1.55 -10.85 6.78
N ALA A 49 0.79 -10.05 7.50
CA ALA A 49 1.33 -9.29 8.62
C ALA A 49 1.84 -10.19 9.75
N LEU A 50 1.30 -11.41 9.85
CA LEU A 50 1.70 -12.38 10.86
C LEU A 50 2.96 -13.19 10.46
N GLU A 51 3.38 -13.11 9.21
CA GLU A 51 4.56 -13.83 8.76
C GLU A 51 5.83 -13.29 9.43
N GLU A 52 6.72 -14.19 9.81
CA GLU A 52 7.91 -13.85 10.58
C GLU A 52 8.82 -12.87 9.84
N ASP A 53 8.95 -13.04 8.53
CA ASP A 53 9.84 -12.21 7.72
C ASP A 53 9.15 -11.00 7.10
N ALA A 54 7.87 -10.80 7.39
CA ALA A 54 7.14 -9.67 6.83
C ALA A 54 7.53 -8.37 7.55
N SER A 55 7.56 -7.28 6.79
CA SER A 55 7.75 -5.94 7.36
C SER A 55 6.37 -5.30 7.51
N ALA A 56 5.78 -5.43 8.69
CA ALA A 56 4.44 -4.96 8.96
C ALA A 56 4.40 -3.97 10.13
N ARG A 57 3.39 -3.13 10.11
CA ARG A 57 3.13 -2.18 11.21
C ARG A 57 1.65 -2.15 11.50
N LEU A 58 1.32 -2.17 12.77
CA LEU A 58 -0.06 -2.05 13.24
C LEU A 58 -0.21 -0.71 13.95
N LEU A 59 -1.10 0.12 13.44
CA LEU A 59 -1.41 1.42 14.01
C LEU A 59 -2.79 1.37 14.63
N THR A 60 -2.89 1.78 15.89
CA THR A 60 -4.15 1.84 16.59
C THR A 60 -4.38 3.23 17.16
N GLN A 61 -5.62 3.67 17.17
CA GLN A 61 -6.00 4.94 17.76
C GLN A 61 -6.91 4.66 18.94
N ALA A 62 -6.38 4.87 20.15
CA ALA A 62 -7.17 4.74 21.35
C ALA A 62 -7.99 6.01 21.59
N ALA A 63 -9.20 5.84 22.14
CA ALA A 63 -10.01 6.97 22.55
C ALA A 63 -9.26 7.73 23.65
N SER A 64 -9.01 9.02 23.44
CA SER A 64 -8.36 9.87 24.42
C SER A 64 -9.39 10.32 25.47
N LYS A 65 -8.98 10.33 26.73
CA LYS A 65 -9.78 10.90 27.81
C LYS A 65 -9.83 12.43 27.75
N LYS A 66 -9.00 13.06 26.92
CA LYS A 66 -8.96 14.49 26.71
C LYS A 66 -9.53 14.83 25.35
N GLU A 67 -10.52 15.70 25.29
CA GLU A 67 -11.10 16.15 24.04
C GLU A 67 -10.02 16.69 23.09
N GLY A 68 -10.09 16.25 21.82
CA GLY A 68 -9.21 16.72 20.75
C GLY A 68 -7.83 16.08 20.67
N GLN A 69 -7.52 15.08 21.53
CA GLN A 69 -6.24 14.38 21.46
C GLN A 69 -6.45 12.90 21.16
N ALA A 70 -6.05 12.50 19.95
CA ALA A 70 -5.99 11.09 19.58
C ALA A 70 -4.66 10.51 20.05
N GLN A 71 -4.70 9.35 20.72
CA GLN A 71 -3.48 8.64 21.09
C GLN A 71 -3.23 7.53 20.09
N TRP A 72 -2.15 7.66 19.35
CA TRP A 72 -1.72 6.67 18.38
C TRP A 72 -0.70 5.73 19.00
N GLN A 73 -0.86 4.45 18.73
CA GLN A 73 0.12 3.44 19.09
C GLN A 73 0.59 2.72 17.84
N LEU A 74 1.89 2.48 17.77
CA LEU A 74 2.52 1.79 16.66
C LEU A 74 3.21 0.54 17.17
N LYS A 75 2.88 -0.60 16.58
CA LYS A 75 3.60 -1.84 16.82
C LYS A 75 4.20 -2.34 15.49
N LYS A 76 5.49 -2.60 15.49
CA LYS A 76 6.21 -3.13 14.34
C LYS A 76 6.34 -4.64 14.42
N SER A 77 6.58 -5.28 13.28
CA SER A 77 6.87 -6.71 13.20
C SER A 77 7.96 -7.13 14.19
N PRO A 78 7.90 -8.35 14.74
CA PRO A 78 6.92 -9.40 14.43
C PRO A 78 5.58 -9.15 15.13
N LEU A 79 4.50 -9.39 14.40
CA LEU A 79 3.15 -9.31 14.94
C LEU A 79 2.61 -10.72 15.20
N SER A 80 1.69 -10.83 16.14
CA SER A 80 1.05 -12.10 16.49
C SER A 80 -0.46 -11.97 16.43
N GLU A 81 -1.15 -13.12 16.45
CA GLU A 81 -2.62 -13.12 16.42
C GLU A 81 -3.21 -12.31 17.57
N THR A 82 -2.54 -12.33 18.73
CA THR A 82 -3.01 -11.57 19.89
C THR A 82 -3.02 -10.07 19.65
N ASP A 83 -2.16 -9.57 18.75
CA ASP A 83 -2.14 -8.15 18.41
C ASP A 83 -3.40 -7.70 17.69
N PHE A 84 -4.10 -8.64 17.05
CA PHE A 84 -5.34 -8.37 16.32
C PHE A 84 -6.60 -8.68 17.14
N GLU A 85 -6.43 -9.08 18.39
CA GLU A 85 -7.53 -9.27 19.32
C GLU A 85 -7.84 -7.96 20.03
N ASN A 86 -9.12 -7.69 20.24
CA ASN A 86 -9.59 -6.51 21.00
C ASN A 86 -9.07 -5.19 20.45
N LEU A 87 -9.01 -5.08 19.13
CA LEU A 87 -8.57 -3.85 18.47
C LEU A 87 -9.60 -2.73 18.71
N PRO A 88 -9.13 -1.46 18.85
CA PRO A 88 -10.06 -0.34 18.91
C PRO A 88 -10.79 -0.18 17.57
N GLU A 89 -11.80 0.66 17.55
CA GLU A 89 -12.60 0.89 16.35
C GLU A 89 -11.75 1.38 15.17
N GLN A 90 -10.73 2.20 15.45
CA GLN A 90 -9.88 2.77 14.43
C GLN A 90 -8.48 2.15 14.50
N TRP A 91 -8.14 1.39 13.50
CA TRP A 91 -6.83 0.77 13.36
C TRP A 91 -6.51 0.55 11.89
N THR A 92 -5.24 0.40 11.60
CA THR A 92 -4.79 0.02 10.27
C THR A 92 -3.56 -0.86 10.36
N VAL A 93 -3.44 -1.79 9.45
CA VAL A 93 -2.24 -2.61 9.28
C VAL A 93 -1.61 -2.29 7.93
N LEU A 94 -0.29 -2.13 7.92
CA LEU A 94 0.48 -1.84 6.71
C LEU A 94 1.51 -2.93 6.54
N VAL A 95 1.65 -3.44 5.32
CA VAL A 95 2.69 -4.43 5.00
C VAL A 95 3.51 -3.88 3.85
N GLN A 96 4.82 -3.80 4.06
CA GLN A 96 5.77 -3.28 3.07
C GLN A 96 6.42 -4.41 2.28
N ASN A 97 7.05 -4.05 1.16
CA ASN A 97 7.81 -4.98 0.32
C ASN A 97 6.97 -6.15 -0.19
N LEU A 98 5.70 -5.88 -0.51
CA LEU A 98 4.77 -6.94 -0.93
C LEU A 98 5.15 -7.55 -2.27
N GLU A 99 5.93 -6.87 -3.10
CA GLU A 99 6.44 -7.42 -4.36
C GLU A 99 7.33 -8.63 -4.13
N GLN A 100 7.89 -8.78 -2.93
CA GLN A 100 8.69 -9.94 -2.56
C GLN A 100 7.82 -11.14 -2.17
N TRP A 101 6.57 -10.89 -1.75
CA TRP A 101 5.64 -11.92 -1.32
C TRP A 101 4.68 -12.37 -2.41
N SER A 102 4.39 -11.48 -3.37
CA SER A 102 3.43 -11.72 -4.42
C SER A 102 4.04 -11.42 -5.78
N PRO A 103 4.27 -12.45 -6.63
CA PRO A 103 4.73 -12.22 -8.00
C PRO A 103 3.77 -11.35 -8.80
N GLU A 104 2.47 -11.46 -8.53
CA GLU A 104 1.45 -10.65 -9.21
C GLU A 104 1.64 -9.16 -8.91
N LEU A 105 1.95 -8.82 -7.65
CA LEU A 105 2.24 -7.44 -7.29
C LEU A 105 3.54 -6.96 -7.90
N GLY A 106 4.55 -7.82 -7.98
CA GLY A 106 5.80 -7.46 -8.64
C GLY A 106 5.59 -7.06 -10.08
N GLN A 107 4.64 -7.68 -10.76
CA GLN A 107 4.30 -7.34 -12.14
C GLN A 107 3.69 -5.94 -12.26
N LEU A 108 3.11 -5.40 -11.20
CA LEU A 108 2.54 -4.04 -11.24
C LEU A 108 3.60 -2.96 -11.50
N TRP A 109 4.88 -3.25 -11.23
CA TRP A 109 5.94 -2.32 -11.57
C TRP A 109 5.95 -1.96 -13.05
N GLN A 110 5.45 -2.85 -13.93
CA GLN A 110 5.36 -2.57 -15.36
C GLN A 110 4.44 -1.37 -15.64
N ALA A 111 3.41 -1.18 -14.83
CA ALA A 111 2.50 -0.03 -14.97
C ALA A 111 3.21 1.30 -14.68
N PHE A 112 4.37 1.26 -14.05
CA PHE A 112 5.15 2.43 -13.65
C PHE A 112 6.49 2.50 -14.39
N ASP A 113 6.64 1.82 -15.52
CA ASP A 113 7.90 1.79 -16.28
C ASP A 113 8.38 3.18 -16.75
N PHE A 114 7.49 4.17 -16.73
CA PHE A 114 7.87 5.56 -17.04
C PHE A 114 8.65 6.24 -15.93
N ILE A 115 8.76 5.61 -14.75
CA ILE A 115 9.54 6.12 -13.61
C ILE A 115 10.84 5.33 -13.55
N PRO A 116 12.02 6.00 -13.46
CA PRO A 116 13.29 5.30 -13.35
C PRO A 116 13.32 4.26 -12.25
N GLN A 117 13.90 3.10 -12.52
CA GLN A 117 13.87 1.98 -11.59
C GLN A 117 14.50 2.32 -10.23
N TRP A 118 15.55 3.14 -10.22
CA TRP A 118 16.23 3.53 -8.99
C TRP A 118 15.40 4.49 -8.13
N GLN A 119 14.31 5.06 -8.68
CA GLN A 119 13.38 5.91 -7.92
C GLN A 119 12.16 5.16 -7.42
N ARG A 120 12.06 3.86 -7.73
CA ARG A 120 11.00 3.00 -7.24
C ARG A 120 11.49 2.28 -6.00
N ASP A 121 10.75 2.42 -4.88
CA ASP A 121 11.14 1.83 -3.62
C ASP A 121 10.48 0.47 -3.44
N ASP A 122 9.27 0.44 -2.90
CA ASP A 122 8.58 -0.82 -2.65
C ASP A 122 7.08 -0.66 -2.89
N ILE A 123 6.39 -1.78 -2.84
CA ILE A 123 4.93 -1.80 -2.86
C ILE A 123 4.45 -2.06 -1.45
N MET A 124 3.71 -1.10 -0.92
CA MET A 124 3.10 -1.20 0.40
C MET A 124 1.58 -1.23 0.25
N VAL A 125 0.94 -2.10 1.00
CA VAL A 125 -0.51 -2.15 1.05
C VAL A 125 -0.95 -1.95 2.49
N SER A 126 -2.01 -1.20 2.67
CA SER A 126 -2.61 -0.98 3.98
C SER A 126 -4.08 -1.38 3.96
N TYR A 127 -4.55 -1.85 5.10
CA TYR A 127 -5.96 -2.16 5.31
C TYR A 127 -6.45 -1.41 6.54
N ALA A 128 -7.54 -0.67 6.37
CA ALA A 128 -8.24 0.04 7.43
C ALA A 128 -9.73 -0.30 7.30
N PRO A 129 -10.31 -1.01 8.28
CA PRO A 129 -11.72 -1.39 8.21
C PRO A 129 -12.68 -0.21 8.36
#